data_462fc65dda31b30fd3ab6f0f69a39b36
#
_entry.id   462fc65dda31b30fd3ab6f0f69a39b36
#
_cell.length_a   1.000
_cell.length_b   1.000
_cell.length_c   1.000
_cell.angle_alpha   90.00
_cell.angle_beta   90.00
_cell.angle_gamma   90.00
#
_symmetry.space_group_name_H-M   'P 1'
#
loop_
_entity.id
_entity.type
_entity.pdbx_description
1 polymer ?
#
loop_
_entity_poly.entity_id
_entity_poly.type
_entity_poly.pdbx_seq_one_letter_code
_entity_poly.pdbx_strand_id
1 'polypeptide(L)'
;MTYDHNLASAGVVRAAPPPLVAISILNWDGWQDTLECLESVRRLDYPNYLTVVVDNGSCDNSAERIKAWAHANLGAAHVLADYTQEIALQGGDPRSEEALQRTASLARLVLIRAKENLGFTGGNNLSISYALRRAFAPDYVFLLNNDACLEADCLTQLVDADRQADAAMIGASLSRLGVRRVENRSESGKTRVPNAASTREEFNGFIKEGGRRPPDLENRQISESLKKPSARLDADDDLIPVAWASGGALLLRRDLLEGVKQIQGDYLDDRFFVYGDEAALSLAASKLGHKPMLAKRAIGYHRGMTSTGGHWGALQFYYSTRNTFYGADYLPKFERLRFRLVYPLKSTGRILKYLLKGRPSSARAAFWGMIDAYRGVTGKWRDHDREAELGRRGFLETSRAEVS
;
A
#
# COMPACT_ATOMS: atom_id res chain seq x y z
N MET A 1 46.57 4.52 55.12
CA MET A 1 45.22 4.17 54.69
C MET A 1 44.86 5.09 53.53
N THR A 2 45.09 4.65 52.33
CA THR A 2 44.80 5.36 51.09
C THR A 2 43.53 4.78 50.52
N TYR A 3 42.46 5.58 50.48
CA TYR A 3 41.19 5.20 49.83
C TYR A 3 41.31 5.49 48.33
N ASP A 4 41.34 4.40 47.53
CA ASP A 4 41.21 4.44 46.11
C ASP A 4 39.73 4.59 45.72
N HIS A 5 39.34 5.76 45.23
CA HIS A 5 38.02 6.00 44.59
C HIS A 5 38.12 5.67 43.11
N ASN A 6 37.93 4.44 42.75
CA ASN A 6 37.72 4.01 41.39
C ASN A 6 36.21 4.16 41.04
N LEU A 7 35.81 5.36 40.63
CA LEU A 7 34.50 5.59 40.03
C LEU A 7 34.55 5.12 38.58
N ALA A 8 34.17 3.84 38.39
CA ALA A 8 33.86 3.33 37.06
C ALA A 8 32.75 4.17 36.46
N SER A 9 33.09 5.01 35.45
CA SER A 9 32.11 5.69 34.60
C SER A 9 31.29 4.63 33.84
N ALA A 10 30.05 4.38 34.30
CA ALA A 10 29.08 3.63 33.54
C ALA A 10 28.86 4.38 32.23
N GLY A 11 29.47 3.87 31.14
CA GLY A 11 29.26 4.40 29.81
C GLY A 11 27.78 4.29 29.48
N VAL A 12 27.15 5.46 29.28
CA VAL A 12 25.79 5.53 28.75
C VAL A 12 25.85 4.89 27.36
N VAL A 13 25.40 3.65 27.23
CA VAL A 13 25.18 3.02 25.94
C VAL A 13 24.11 3.85 25.24
N ARG A 14 24.52 4.73 24.35
CA ARG A 14 23.58 5.46 23.49
C ARG A 14 22.85 4.41 22.68
N ALA A 15 21.55 4.28 22.91
CA ALA A 15 20.70 3.46 22.06
C ALA A 15 20.90 3.87 20.59
N ALA A 16 21.01 2.89 19.71
CA ALA A 16 21.12 3.18 18.27
C ALA A 16 19.92 4.04 17.83
N PRO A 17 20.13 5.00 16.93
CA PRO A 17 19.02 5.83 16.45
C PRO A 17 17.93 4.94 15.84
N PRO A 18 16.65 5.33 15.96
CA PRO A 18 15.58 4.59 15.34
C PRO A 18 15.79 4.49 13.82
N PRO A 19 15.48 3.34 13.20
CA PRO A 19 15.63 3.13 11.76
C PRO A 19 14.92 4.21 10.95
N LEU A 20 15.48 4.59 9.80
CA LEU A 20 14.81 5.51 8.88
C LEU A 20 13.74 4.77 8.08
N VAL A 21 12.52 5.30 8.09
CA VAL A 21 11.40 4.79 7.29
C VAL A 21 11.03 5.81 6.20
N ALA A 22 11.03 5.39 4.93
CA ALA A 22 10.42 6.17 3.85
C ALA A 22 8.94 5.82 3.73
N ILE A 23 8.05 6.76 4.00
CA ILE A 23 6.60 6.59 3.84
C ILE A 23 6.24 6.99 2.41
N SER A 24 5.88 6.01 1.58
CA SER A 24 5.49 6.18 0.18
C SER A 24 3.99 6.32 0.05
N ILE A 25 3.53 7.48 -0.41
CA ILE A 25 2.11 7.78 -0.64
C ILE A 25 1.92 8.02 -2.13
N LEU A 26 1.03 7.25 -2.76
CA LEU A 26 0.73 7.37 -4.19
C LEU A 26 -0.57 8.14 -4.40
N ASN A 27 -0.50 9.29 -5.04
CA ASN A 27 -1.64 10.12 -5.42
C ASN A 27 -1.94 10.02 -6.92
N TRP A 28 -3.21 9.87 -7.29
CA TRP A 28 -3.71 10.04 -8.65
C TRP A 28 -5.11 10.61 -8.63
N ASP A 29 -5.25 11.90 -9.06
CA ASP A 29 -6.51 12.65 -9.07
C ASP A 29 -7.30 12.56 -7.75
N GLY A 30 -6.58 12.65 -6.60
CA GLY A 30 -7.15 12.40 -5.27
C GLY A 30 -6.49 13.23 -4.17
N TRP A 31 -6.19 14.52 -4.44
CA TRP A 31 -5.48 15.35 -3.48
C TRP A 31 -6.19 15.50 -2.13
N GLN A 32 -7.53 15.48 -2.09
CA GLN A 32 -8.28 15.61 -0.83
C GLN A 32 -7.95 14.45 0.12
N ASP A 33 -8.00 13.22 -0.38
CA ASP A 33 -7.65 12.03 0.39
C ASP A 33 -6.17 12.07 0.79
N THR A 34 -5.30 12.50 -0.13
CA THR A 34 -3.86 12.66 0.12
C THR A 34 -3.58 13.65 1.26
N LEU A 35 -4.29 14.78 1.32
CA LEU A 35 -4.12 15.74 2.41
C LEU A 35 -4.60 15.18 3.76
N GLU A 36 -5.69 14.42 3.80
CA GLU A 36 -6.14 13.75 5.02
C GLU A 36 -5.14 12.68 5.48
N CYS A 37 -4.57 11.92 4.55
CA CYS A 37 -3.50 10.96 4.82
C CYS A 37 -2.27 11.65 5.42
N LEU A 38 -1.80 12.75 4.81
CA LEU A 38 -0.67 13.54 5.29
C LEU A 38 -0.90 14.12 6.69
N GLU A 39 -2.13 14.53 7.01
CA GLU A 39 -2.48 14.96 8.37
C GLU A 39 -2.37 13.82 9.39
N SER A 40 -2.65 12.57 9.01
CA SER A 40 -2.44 11.43 9.90
C SER A 40 -0.95 11.10 10.06
N VAL A 41 -0.16 11.19 8.97
CA VAL A 41 1.30 10.99 9.01
C VAL A 41 1.98 12.01 9.90
N ARG A 42 1.55 13.28 9.89
CA ARG A 42 2.07 14.31 10.78
C ARG A 42 1.88 14.00 12.27
N ARG A 43 0.91 13.18 12.63
CA ARG A 43 0.60 12.80 14.02
C ARG A 43 1.32 11.55 14.49
N LEU A 44 2.14 10.91 13.63
CA LEU A 44 2.92 9.74 14.02
C LEU A 44 3.91 10.09 15.13
N ASP A 45 3.99 9.22 16.12
CA ASP A 45 4.94 9.31 17.23
C ASP A 45 6.33 8.76 16.87
N TYR A 46 6.46 8.09 15.73
CA TYR A 46 7.73 7.55 15.23
C TYR A 46 8.68 8.68 14.82
N PRO A 47 9.91 8.75 15.36
CA PRO A 47 10.74 9.97 15.27
C PRO A 47 11.53 10.10 13.98
N ASN A 48 11.75 9.02 13.20
CA ASN A 48 12.68 9.03 12.07
C ASN A 48 12.05 8.49 10.77
N TYR A 49 11.30 9.37 10.09
CA TYR A 49 10.70 9.03 8.79
C TYR A 49 10.87 10.14 7.77
N LEU A 50 10.77 9.79 6.49
CA LEU A 50 10.68 10.70 5.35
C LEU A 50 9.38 10.45 4.61
N THR A 51 8.54 11.47 4.46
CA THR A 51 7.32 11.36 3.65
C THR A 51 7.66 11.62 2.18
N VAL A 52 7.29 10.68 1.32
CA VAL A 52 7.46 10.75 -0.14
C VAL A 52 6.08 10.60 -0.78
N VAL A 53 5.60 11.66 -1.43
CA VAL A 53 4.37 11.63 -2.21
C VAL A 53 4.72 11.54 -3.68
N VAL A 54 4.19 10.55 -4.38
CA VAL A 54 4.25 10.46 -5.84
C VAL A 54 2.94 10.96 -6.42
N ASP A 55 2.96 12.08 -7.11
CA ASP A 55 1.86 12.50 -7.95
C ASP A 55 1.94 11.76 -9.30
N ASN A 56 1.09 10.77 -9.45
CA ASN A 56 1.14 9.75 -10.50
C ASN A 56 0.48 10.22 -11.82
N GLY A 57 0.87 11.39 -12.28
CA GLY A 57 0.34 11.99 -13.52
C GLY A 57 -1.10 12.49 -13.35
N SER A 58 -1.40 13.18 -12.23
CA SER A 58 -2.72 13.76 -11.98
C SER A 58 -3.03 14.94 -12.90
N CYS A 59 -4.33 15.12 -13.22
CA CYS A 59 -4.85 16.21 -14.03
C CYS A 59 -5.69 17.22 -13.22
N ASP A 60 -5.82 17.05 -11.91
CA ASP A 60 -6.70 17.82 -11.01
C ASP A 60 -5.98 18.85 -10.13
N ASN A 61 -4.79 19.29 -10.52
CA ASN A 61 -3.89 20.17 -9.75
C ASN A 61 -3.42 19.58 -8.41
N SER A 62 -3.41 18.25 -8.26
CA SER A 62 -2.98 17.56 -7.04
C SER A 62 -1.60 18.04 -6.56
N ALA A 63 -0.60 18.09 -7.43
CA ALA A 63 0.76 18.50 -7.07
C ALA A 63 0.78 19.89 -6.42
N GLU A 64 0.08 20.87 -7.01
CA GLU A 64 0.03 22.24 -6.46
C GLU A 64 -0.74 22.32 -5.13
N ARG A 65 -1.80 21.51 -4.95
CA ARG A 65 -2.55 21.40 -3.69
C ARG A 65 -1.70 20.80 -2.58
N ILE A 66 -0.92 19.76 -2.89
CA ILE A 66 0.00 19.13 -1.93
C ILE A 66 1.11 20.10 -1.52
N LYS A 67 1.70 20.85 -2.46
CA LYS A 67 2.70 21.89 -2.16
C LYS A 67 2.12 22.98 -1.27
N ALA A 68 0.94 23.51 -1.61
CA ALA A 68 0.28 24.54 -0.82
C ALA A 68 0.00 24.05 0.61
N TRP A 69 -0.44 22.81 0.77
CA TRP A 69 -0.63 22.19 2.09
C TRP A 69 0.69 22.09 2.86
N ALA A 70 1.78 21.63 2.21
CA ALA A 70 3.09 21.51 2.84
C ALA A 70 3.59 22.86 3.40
N HIS A 71 3.51 23.93 2.59
CA HIS A 71 3.89 25.28 3.01
C HIS A 71 3.04 25.80 4.18
N ALA A 72 1.76 25.47 4.24
CA ALA A 72 0.86 25.92 5.29
C ALA A 72 1.00 25.13 6.60
N ASN A 73 1.41 23.85 6.55
CA ASN A 73 1.25 22.93 7.68
C ASN A 73 2.56 22.35 8.24
N LEU A 74 3.67 22.35 7.49
CA LEU A 74 4.93 21.75 7.95
C LEU A 74 5.83 22.72 8.76
N GLY A 75 5.38 23.94 8.99
CA GLY A 75 6.11 24.97 9.75
C GLY A 75 7.11 25.76 8.92
N ALA A 76 7.64 26.87 9.50
CA ALA A 76 8.47 27.83 8.77
C ALA A 76 9.83 27.27 8.28
N ALA A 77 10.36 26.27 8.98
CA ALA A 77 11.66 25.65 8.65
C ALA A 77 11.51 24.34 7.87
N HIS A 78 10.34 24.09 7.23
CA HIS A 78 10.14 22.87 6.47
C HIS A 78 11.00 22.83 5.21
N VAL A 79 11.31 21.60 4.77
CA VAL A 79 11.95 21.31 3.50
C VAL A 79 10.99 20.52 2.62
N LEU A 80 10.62 21.10 1.49
CA LEU A 80 9.87 20.48 0.42
C LEU A 80 10.78 20.31 -0.79
N ALA A 81 11.12 19.06 -1.13
CA ALA A 81 11.80 18.73 -2.38
C ALA A 81 10.76 18.36 -3.44
N ASP A 82 10.71 19.09 -4.54
CA ASP A 82 9.80 18.87 -5.67
C ASP A 82 10.62 18.34 -6.86
N TYR A 83 10.48 17.06 -7.16
CA TYR A 83 11.29 16.36 -8.16
C TYR A 83 10.46 15.94 -9.36
N THR A 84 11.08 16.03 -10.55
CA THR A 84 10.60 15.27 -11.71
C THR A 84 10.93 13.78 -11.52
N GLN A 85 10.28 12.93 -12.31
CA GLN A 85 10.57 11.49 -12.33
C GLN A 85 12.05 11.19 -12.58
N GLU A 86 12.72 11.94 -13.46
CA GLU A 86 14.13 11.74 -13.80
C GLU A 86 15.05 12.05 -12.63
N ILE A 87 14.84 13.17 -11.94
CA ILE A 87 15.62 13.56 -10.78
C ILE A 87 15.43 12.55 -9.64
N ALA A 88 14.18 12.10 -9.40
CA ALA A 88 13.88 11.09 -8.41
C ALA A 88 14.60 9.76 -8.70
N LEU A 89 14.62 9.31 -9.95
CA LEU A 89 15.33 8.08 -10.35
C LEU A 89 16.86 8.16 -10.21
N GLN A 90 17.42 9.36 -10.04
CA GLN A 90 18.83 9.59 -9.73
C GLN A 90 19.11 9.66 -8.21
N GLY A 91 18.07 9.58 -7.37
CA GLY A 91 18.18 9.68 -5.91
C GLY A 91 18.01 11.10 -5.36
N GLY A 92 17.44 12.02 -6.16
CA GLY A 92 17.17 13.38 -5.79
C GLY A 92 18.29 14.38 -6.12
N ASP A 93 18.07 15.65 -5.81
CA ASP A 93 19.11 16.70 -5.89
C ASP A 93 19.96 16.70 -4.63
N PRO A 94 21.30 16.67 -4.72
CA PRO A 94 22.19 16.55 -3.56
C PRO A 94 21.98 17.62 -2.47
N ARG A 95 21.71 18.87 -2.85
CA ARG A 95 21.48 19.96 -1.88
C ARG A 95 20.17 19.79 -1.13
N SER A 96 19.11 19.43 -1.84
CA SER A 96 17.80 19.14 -1.28
C SER A 96 17.85 17.91 -0.36
N GLU A 97 18.57 16.86 -0.75
CA GLU A 97 18.77 15.65 0.05
C GLU A 97 19.50 15.93 1.36
N GLU A 98 20.55 16.76 1.33
CA GLU A 98 21.26 17.18 2.53
C GLU A 98 20.36 18.01 3.45
N ALA A 99 19.54 18.91 2.90
CA ALA A 99 18.57 19.69 3.67
C ALA A 99 17.50 18.78 4.31
N LEU A 100 16.94 17.80 3.57
CA LEU A 100 16.01 16.82 4.08
C LEU A 100 16.60 16.00 5.24
N GLN A 101 17.88 15.62 5.15
CA GLN A 101 18.54 14.84 6.18
C GLN A 101 18.69 15.61 7.51
N ARG A 102 18.89 16.92 7.44
CA ARG A 102 19.06 17.78 8.62
C ARG A 102 17.71 18.24 9.22
N THR A 103 16.61 18.01 8.53
CA THR A 103 15.27 18.49 8.92
C THR A 103 14.53 17.41 9.71
N ALA A 104 13.77 17.80 10.72
CA ALA A 104 12.92 16.88 11.49
C ALA A 104 11.89 16.19 10.60
N SER A 105 11.53 14.94 10.93
CA SER A 105 10.66 14.08 10.10
C SER A 105 9.32 14.74 9.74
N LEU A 106 8.67 15.39 10.70
CA LEU A 106 7.38 16.07 10.49
C LEU A 106 7.47 17.39 9.69
N ALA A 107 8.68 17.86 9.38
CA ALA A 107 8.91 19.10 8.62
C ALA A 107 9.60 18.84 7.27
N ARG A 108 9.67 17.59 6.80
CA ARG A 108 10.28 17.21 5.53
C ARG A 108 9.34 16.42 4.65
N LEU A 109 9.21 16.82 3.40
CA LEU A 109 8.36 16.21 2.39
C LEU A 109 9.08 16.16 1.05
N VAL A 110 8.97 15.06 0.35
CA VAL A 110 9.37 14.93 -1.04
C VAL A 110 8.10 14.75 -1.88
N LEU A 111 7.96 15.55 -2.93
CA LEU A 111 6.95 15.40 -3.96
C LEU A 111 7.64 14.96 -5.26
N ILE A 112 7.24 13.82 -5.80
CA ILE A 112 7.74 13.32 -7.09
C ILE A 112 6.62 13.40 -8.10
N ARG A 113 6.86 14.05 -9.24
CA ARG A 113 5.87 14.19 -10.32
C ARG A 113 6.18 13.18 -11.42
N ALA A 114 5.33 12.15 -11.54
CA ALA A 114 5.38 11.22 -12.65
C ALA A 114 4.79 11.89 -13.92
N LYS A 115 5.30 11.51 -15.09
CA LYS A 115 4.85 12.07 -16.37
C LYS A 115 3.45 11.60 -16.77
N GLU A 116 3.07 10.42 -16.30
CA GLU A 116 1.80 9.77 -16.61
C GLU A 116 1.39 8.82 -15.47
N ASN A 117 0.18 8.31 -15.51
CA ASN A 117 -0.28 7.30 -14.57
C ASN A 117 0.44 5.97 -14.82
N LEU A 118 1.39 5.65 -13.93
CA LEU A 118 2.20 4.42 -13.92
C LEU A 118 1.47 3.25 -13.25
N GLY A 119 0.26 3.45 -12.75
CA GLY A 119 -0.45 2.47 -11.91
C GLY A 119 0.09 2.41 -10.48
N PHE A 120 -0.45 1.51 -9.70
CA PHE A 120 -0.02 1.30 -8.31
C PHE A 120 1.43 0.79 -8.26
N THR A 121 1.75 -0.23 -9.08
CA THR A 121 3.09 -0.84 -9.10
C THR A 121 4.15 0.12 -9.58
N GLY A 122 3.96 0.77 -10.72
CA GLY A 122 4.95 1.69 -11.28
C GLY A 122 5.16 2.94 -10.45
N GLY A 123 4.08 3.52 -9.89
CA GLY A 123 4.19 4.67 -8.99
C GLY A 123 4.93 4.36 -7.69
N ASN A 124 4.65 3.20 -7.07
CA ASN A 124 5.40 2.77 -5.89
C ASN A 124 6.84 2.37 -6.24
N ASN A 125 7.10 1.74 -7.39
CA ASN A 125 8.47 1.46 -7.85
C ASN A 125 9.29 2.74 -8.04
N LEU A 126 8.67 3.82 -8.52
CA LEU A 126 9.30 5.14 -8.61
C LEU A 126 9.69 5.67 -7.23
N SER A 127 8.78 5.62 -6.26
CA SER A 127 9.04 6.03 -4.87
C SER A 127 10.12 5.18 -4.22
N ILE A 128 10.05 3.85 -4.33
CA ILE A 128 11.03 2.92 -3.76
C ILE A 128 12.40 3.14 -4.41
N SER A 129 12.44 3.28 -5.75
CA SER A 129 13.69 3.56 -6.48
C SER A 129 14.34 4.84 -6.02
N TYR A 130 13.57 5.92 -5.84
CA TYR A 130 14.05 7.15 -5.25
C TYR A 130 14.61 6.92 -3.86
N ALA A 131 13.81 6.33 -2.97
CA ALA A 131 14.18 6.15 -1.57
C ALA A 131 15.46 5.32 -1.40
N LEU A 132 15.65 4.26 -2.17
CA LEU A 132 16.81 3.37 -2.05
C LEU A 132 18.06 3.88 -2.80
N ARG A 133 17.92 4.85 -3.72
CA ARG A 133 19.05 5.46 -4.46
C ARG A 133 19.59 6.74 -3.83
N ARG A 134 18.85 7.35 -2.91
CA ARG A 134 19.31 8.55 -2.21
C ARG A 134 20.53 8.27 -1.34
N ALA A 135 21.34 9.30 -1.07
CA ALA A 135 22.54 9.18 -0.26
C ALA A 135 22.31 8.64 1.16
N PHE A 136 21.11 8.90 1.70
CA PHE A 136 20.66 8.43 3.03
C PHE A 136 19.49 7.46 2.85
N ALA A 137 19.80 6.28 2.30
CA ALA A 137 18.78 5.25 2.04
C ALA A 137 18.11 4.78 3.34
N PRO A 138 16.78 4.60 3.35
CA PRO A 138 16.05 4.15 4.52
C PRO A 138 16.29 2.66 4.81
N ASP A 139 16.02 2.27 6.06
CA ASP A 139 16.01 0.86 6.47
C ASP A 139 14.73 0.15 6.04
N TYR A 140 13.64 0.91 5.97
CA TYR A 140 12.31 0.45 5.57
C TYR A 140 11.65 1.39 4.57
N VAL A 141 10.82 0.82 3.71
CA VAL A 141 9.81 1.56 2.94
C VAL A 141 8.43 1.15 3.44
N PHE A 142 7.61 2.14 3.76
CA PHE A 142 6.24 1.96 4.17
C PHE A 142 5.30 2.43 3.07
N LEU A 143 4.67 1.49 2.35
CA LEU A 143 3.66 1.81 1.35
C LEU A 143 2.37 2.19 2.07
N LEU A 144 1.82 3.34 1.74
CA LEU A 144 0.60 3.86 2.35
C LEU A 144 -0.32 4.42 1.26
N ASN A 145 -1.53 3.88 1.15
CA ASN A 145 -2.52 4.44 0.24
C ASN A 145 -2.91 5.86 0.66
N ASN A 146 -3.11 6.73 -0.31
CA ASN A 146 -3.49 8.12 -0.05
C ASN A 146 -4.88 8.28 0.58
N ASP A 147 -5.75 7.27 0.51
CA ASP A 147 -7.08 7.21 1.15
C ASP A 147 -7.06 6.44 2.48
N ALA A 148 -5.88 6.26 3.08
CA ALA A 148 -5.68 5.69 4.40
C ALA A 148 -5.24 6.73 5.43
N CYS A 149 -5.66 6.53 6.68
CA CYS A 149 -5.22 7.31 7.84
C CYS A 149 -4.69 6.37 8.93
N LEU A 150 -3.71 6.80 9.69
CA LEU A 150 -3.01 6.00 10.68
C LEU A 150 -3.27 6.51 12.10
N GLU A 151 -3.32 5.59 13.08
CA GLU A 151 -3.16 5.94 14.49
C GLU A 151 -1.71 6.38 14.75
N ALA A 152 -1.51 7.19 15.80
CA ALA A 152 -0.22 7.83 16.06
C ALA A 152 0.93 6.84 16.27
N ASP A 153 0.68 5.71 16.90
CA ASP A 153 1.67 4.66 17.20
C ASP A 153 1.81 3.59 16.10
N CYS A 154 1.04 3.67 15.03
CA CYS A 154 0.97 2.66 13.99
C CYS A 154 2.36 2.28 13.42
N LEU A 155 3.17 3.30 13.06
CA LEU A 155 4.50 3.05 12.49
C LEU A 155 5.48 2.48 13.52
N THR A 156 5.40 2.94 14.76
CA THR A 156 6.17 2.39 15.90
C THR A 156 5.86 0.91 16.08
N GLN A 157 4.58 0.53 16.11
CA GLN A 157 4.14 -0.86 16.23
C GLN A 157 4.65 -1.74 15.09
N LEU A 158 4.67 -1.24 13.85
CA LEU A 158 5.17 -1.99 12.69
C LEU A 158 6.68 -2.23 12.77
N VAL A 159 7.47 -1.20 13.08
CA VAL A 159 8.93 -1.32 13.19
C VAL A 159 9.33 -2.22 14.34
N ASP A 160 8.68 -2.09 15.50
CA ASP A 160 8.95 -2.94 16.65
C ASP A 160 8.58 -4.39 16.39
N ALA A 161 7.48 -4.65 15.67
CA ALA A 161 7.09 -6.00 15.26
C ALA A 161 8.15 -6.66 14.36
N ASP A 162 8.73 -5.92 13.38
CA ASP A 162 9.83 -6.45 12.55
C ASP A 162 11.08 -6.75 13.38
N ARG A 163 11.47 -5.84 14.27
CA ARG A 163 12.66 -6.01 15.12
C ARG A 163 12.55 -7.21 16.06
N GLN A 164 11.33 -7.56 16.48
CA GLN A 164 11.08 -8.71 17.37
C GLN A 164 11.00 -10.04 16.61
N ALA A 165 10.44 -10.06 15.41
CA ALA A 165 10.09 -11.27 14.68
C ALA A 165 10.90 -11.51 13.39
N ASP A 166 11.76 -10.57 12.96
CA ASP A 166 12.50 -10.62 11.69
C ASP A 166 11.61 -10.93 10.48
N ALA A 167 10.47 -10.24 10.40
CA ALA A 167 9.42 -10.57 9.45
C ALA A 167 9.64 -9.96 8.05
N ALA A 168 10.33 -8.81 7.97
CA ALA A 168 10.68 -8.06 6.76
C ALA A 168 9.50 -7.55 5.91
N MET A 169 8.27 -8.09 6.05
CA MET A 169 7.05 -7.72 5.35
C MET A 169 5.87 -7.73 6.30
N ILE A 170 5.38 -6.57 6.72
CA ILE A 170 4.35 -6.46 7.75
C ILE A 170 3.26 -5.46 7.33
N GLY A 171 2.02 -5.95 7.22
CA GLY A 171 0.84 -5.10 7.02
C GLY A 171 0.31 -4.53 8.32
N ALA A 172 -0.21 -3.30 8.28
CA ALA A 172 -1.01 -2.76 9.36
C ALA A 172 -2.44 -3.32 9.35
N SER A 173 -3.08 -3.32 10.51
CA SER A 173 -4.49 -3.65 10.69
C SER A 173 -5.36 -2.50 10.19
N LEU A 174 -5.93 -2.63 8.98
CA LEU A 174 -6.76 -1.62 8.37
C LEU A 174 -8.24 -1.90 8.58
N SER A 175 -8.94 -0.94 9.21
CA SER A 175 -10.39 -0.93 9.31
C SER A 175 -10.99 -0.06 8.22
N ARG A 176 -12.20 -0.41 7.74
CA ARG A 176 -12.89 0.39 6.74
C ARG A 176 -13.40 1.68 7.36
N LEU A 177 -13.02 2.83 6.80
CA LEU A 177 -13.68 4.10 7.11
C LEU A 177 -15.12 4.00 6.61
N GLY A 178 -16.08 3.86 7.54
CA GLY A 178 -17.50 3.82 7.19
C GLY A 178 -17.91 5.11 6.51
N VAL A 179 -18.81 5.00 5.53
CA VAL A 179 -19.44 6.10 4.79
C VAL A 179 -20.34 7.00 5.69
N ARG A 180 -20.24 6.91 7.00
CA ARG A 180 -20.97 7.77 7.96
C ARG A 180 -20.20 9.04 8.30
N ARG A 181 -20.04 9.93 7.33
CA ARG A 181 -19.45 11.25 7.59
C ARG A 181 -20.37 12.43 7.29
N VAL A 182 -21.66 12.31 7.29
CA VAL A 182 -22.52 13.46 7.00
C VAL A 182 -23.41 13.91 8.16
N GLU A 183 -23.49 13.24 9.29
CA GLU A 183 -24.31 13.76 10.38
C GLU A 183 -23.62 13.63 11.73
N ASN A 184 -22.82 14.61 12.11
CA ASN A 184 -22.74 15.17 13.46
C ASN A 184 -21.66 16.25 13.54
N ARG A 185 -21.91 17.40 12.94
CA ARG A 185 -21.42 18.65 13.51
C ARG A 185 -22.24 18.90 14.78
N SER A 186 -21.89 18.21 15.85
CA SER A 186 -22.25 18.70 17.18
C SER A 186 -21.30 19.84 17.53
N GLU A 187 -21.84 20.86 18.14
CA GLU A 187 -21.23 22.15 18.49
C GLU A 187 -19.99 22.08 19.40
N SER A 188 -19.33 20.94 19.58
CA SER A 188 -18.20 20.75 20.48
C SER A 188 -16.87 20.39 19.82
N GLY A 189 -16.72 20.50 18.52
CA GLY A 189 -15.39 20.46 17.85
C GLY A 189 -14.50 19.21 18.09
N LYS A 190 -15.02 18.14 18.69
CA LYS A 190 -14.28 16.89 18.92
C LYS A 190 -14.71 15.85 17.90
N THR A 191 -13.83 15.55 16.98
CA THR A 191 -13.94 14.38 16.08
C THR A 191 -14.00 13.12 16.95
N ARG A 192 -15.11 12.43 16.99
CA ARG A 192 -15.22 11.16 17.69
C ARG A 192 -14.53 10.10 16.83
N VAL A 193 -13.35 9.68 17.26
CA VAL A 193 -12.68 8.48 16.73
C VAL A 193 -13.60 7.29 17.02
N PRO A 194 -13.88 6.38 16.06
CA PRO A 194 -14.63 5.16 16.32
C PRO A 194 -14.01 4.36 17.45
N ASN A 195 -14.83 3.81 18.34
CA ASN A 195 -14.39 3.09 19.52
C ASN A 195 -13.61 1.82 19.09
N ALA A 196 -12.41 1.60 19.60
CA ALA A 196 -11.54 0.47 19.28
C ALA A 196 -12.19 -0.92 19.41
N ALA A 197 -13.29 -1.03 20.16
CA ALA A 197 -14.05 -2.27 20.32
C ALA A 197 -14.84 -2.68 19.07
N SER A 198 -15.41 -1.72 18.30
CA SER A 198 -16.13 -2.03 17.05
C SER A 198 -15.17 -2.46 15.92
N THR A 199 -13.97 -1.91 15.90
CA THR A 199 -12.93 -2.25 14.92
C THR A 199 -12.39 -3.68 15.12
N ARG A 200 -12.37 -4.19 16.34
CA ARG A 200 -11.90 -5.55 16.65
C ARG A 200 -12.87 -6.64 16.16
N GLU A 201 -14.18 -6.40 16.20
CA GLU A 201 -15.18 -7.34 15.66
C GLU A 201 -15.22 -7.31 14.13
N GLU A 202 -15.11 -6.14 13.50
CA GLU A 202 -15.01 -5.99 12.06
C GLU A 202 -13.73 -6.61 11.50
N PHE A 203 -12.61 -6.46 12.22
CA PHE A 203 -11.34 -7.07 11.89
C PHE A 203 -11.35 -8.60 12.02
N ASN A 204 -11.95 -9.15 13.09
CA ASN A 204 -12.14 -10.59 13.25
C ASN A 204 -13.07 -11.17 12.17
N GLY A 205 -14.06 -10.40 11.69
CA GLY A 205 -14.88 -10.72 10.53
C GLY A 205 -14.04 -10.76 9.26
N PHE A 206 -13.16 -9.79 9.04
CA PHE A 206 -12.24 -9.74 7.90
C PHE A 206 -11.26 -10.92 7.86
N ILE A 207 -10.74 -11.37 9.02
CA ILE A 207 -9.89 -12.56 9.10
C ILE A 207 -10.70 -13.85 8.93
N LYS A 208 -11.86 -14.00 9.59
CA LYS A 208 -12.73 -15.18 9.52
C LYS A 208 -13.38 -15.34 8.16
N GLU A 209 -13.79 -14.25 7.53
CA GLU A 209 -14.39 -14.25 6.19
C GLU A 209 -13.33 -14.26 5.07
N GLY A 210 -12.02 -14.26 5.42
CA GLY A 210 -10.91 -14.19 4.47
C GLY A 210 -10.95 -12.91 3.66
N GLY A 211 -11.27 -11.76 4.32
CA GLY A 211 -11.62 -10.50 3.70
C GLY A 211 -12.57 -10.82 2.57
N ARG A 212 -13.87 -10.53 2.63
CA ARG A 212 -14.81 -10.94 1.58
C ARG A 212 -14.11 -10.85 0.24
N ARG A 213 -13.64 -11.99 -0.24
CA ARG A 213 -12.87 -12.13 -1.47
C ARG A 213 -13.62 -11.35 -2.54
N PRO A 214 -12.96 -10.51 -3.33
CA PRO A 214 -13.49 -10.32 -4.66
C PRO A 214 -13.75 -11.76 -5.14
N PRO A 215 -14.98 -12.15 -5.53
CA PRO A 215 -15.32 -13.55 -5.79
C PRO A 215 -14.42 -14.23 -6.81
N ASP A 216 -13.46 -13.52 -7.30
CA ASP A 216 -12.64 -13.82 -8.45
C ASP A 216 -11.15 -14.03 -8.15
N LEU A 217 -10.66 -13.65 -6.99
CA LEU A 217 -9.34 -14.06 -6.49
C LEU A 217 -9.40 -15.45 -5.80
N GLU A 218 -10.46 -16.21 -6.03
CA GLU A 218 -10.51 -17.64 -5.71
C GLU A 218 -9.55 -18.45 -6.60
N ASN A 219 -8.31 -18.04 -6.62
CA ASN A 219 -7.29 -18.97 -6.99
C ASN A 219 -6.94 -19.79 -5.75
N ARG A 220 -7.77 -20.80 -5.46
CA ARG A 220 -7.51 -21.77 -4.38
C ARG A 220 -6.07 -22.24 -4.39
N GLN A 221 -5.45 -22.36 -5.56
CA GLN A 221 -4.08 -22.85 -5.69
C GLN A 221 -3.03 -21.84 -5.22
N ILE A 222 -3.14 -20.56 -5.58
CA ILE A 222 -2.27 -19.51 -5.03
C ILE A 222 -2.53 -19.35 -3.53
N SER A 223 -3.81 -19.34 -3.14
CA SER A 223 -4.25 -19.30 -1.75
C SER A 223 -3.86 -20.55 -0.95
N GLU A 224 -3.82 -21.74 -1.53
CA GLU A 224 -3.44 -22.98 -0.84
C GLU A 224 -1.93 -23.14 -0.70
N SER A 225 -1.13 -22.65 -1.65
CA SER A 225 0.33 -22.57 -1.51
C SER A 225 0.74 -21.63 -0.37
N LEU A 226 -0.11 -20.62 -0.06
CA LEU A 226 0.07 -19.70 1.05
C LEU A 226 -0.65 -20.17 2.35
N LYS A 227 -1.50 -21.21 2.29
CA LYS A 227 -2.39 -21.66 3.39
C LYS A 227 -1.80 -22.66 4.38
N LYS A 228 -0.51 -22.92 4.40
CA LYS A 228 0.05 -23.74 5.48
C LYS A 228 0.73 -22.88 6.55
N PRO A 229 0.00 -22.32 7.52
CA PRO A 229 0.59 -21.98 8.81
C PRO A 229 0.66 -23.28 9.60
N SER A 230 1.84 -23.79 9.84
CA SER A 230 2.07 -24.99 10.65
C SER A 230 2.07 -24.72 12.16
N ALA A 231 1.45 -23.64 12.64
CA ALA A 231 1.34 -23.34 14.05
C ALA A 231 -0.11 -22.96 14.41
N ARG A 232 -0.61 -23.47 15.52
CA ARG A 232 -1.79 -22.94 16.20
C ARG A 232 -1.51 -21.47 16.51
N LEU A 233 -2.28 -20.57 15.89
CA LEU A 233 -2.25 -19.15 16.21
C LEU A 233 -2.96 -19.00 17.55
N ASP A 234 -2.25 -18.58 18.58
CA ASP A 234 -2.88 -18.16 19.81
C ASP A 234 -3.61 -16.83 19.54
N ALA A 235 -4.83 -16.71 20.08
CA ALA A 235 -5.67 -15.52 19.87
C ALA A 235 -5.01 -14.23 20.41
N ASP A 236 -3.98 -14.37 21.25
CA ASP A 236 -3.23 -13.30 21.89
C ASP A 236 -1.99 -12.84 21.11
N ASP A 237 -1.59 -13.55 20.04
CA ASP A 237 -0.45 -13.12 19.22
C ASP A 237 -0.73 -11.78 18.52
N ASP A 238 0.13 -10.80 18.77
CA ASP A 238 0.03 -9.47 18.15
C ASP A 238 0.45 -9.44 16.69
N LEU A 239 1.26 -10.40 16.27
CA LEU A 239 1.77 -10.56 14.91
C LEU A 239 1.33 -11.91 14.35
N ILE A 240 0.56 -11.91 13.28
CA ILE A 240 0.00 -13.12 12.67
C ILE A 240 0.42 -13.30 11.23
N PRO A 241 0.80 -14.54 10.80
CA PRO A 241 1.09 -14.80 9.39
C PRO A 241 -0.18 -14.73 8.54
N VAL A 242 -0.06 -14.08 7.39
CA VAL A 242 -1.17 -13.93 6.42
C VAL A 242 -0.77 -14.47 5.06
N ALA A 243 -1.76 -14.75 4.21
CA ALA A 243 -1.50 -15.20 2.84
C ALA A 243 -0.85 -14.10 1.99
N TRP A 244 -1.27 -12.88 2.18
CA TRP A 244 -0.66 -11.65 1.65
C TRP A 244 -0.94 -10.50 2.60
N ALA A 245 -0.05 -9.52 2.64
CA ALA A 245 -0.27 -8.28 3.36
C ALA A 245 -0.76 -7.20 2.39
N SER A 246 -1.71 -6.37 2.83
CA SER A 246 -2.31 -5.34 1.98
C SER A 246 -1.35 -4.18 1.75
N GLY A 247 -1.20 -3.75 0.49
CA GLY A 247 -0.44 -2.55 0.10
C GLY A 247 -1.06 -1.24 0.57
N GLY A 248 -2.25 -1.28 1.17
CA GLY A 248 -2.89 -0.10 1.75
C GLY A 248 -2.13 0.51 2.93
N ALA A 249 -1.39 -0.32 3.70
CA ALA A 249 -0.43 0.11 4.73
C ALA A 249 0.56 -1.04 4.99
N LEU A 250 1.70 -1.05 4.31
CA LEU A 250 2.62 -2.17 4.24
C LEU A 250 4.07 -1.74 4.48
N LEU A 251 4.67 -2.21 5.57
CA LEU A 251 6.09 -2.01 5.87
C LEU A 251 6.93 -3.08 5.19
N LEU A 252 7.97 -2.65 4.47
CA LEU A 252 8.89 -3.49 3.73
C LEU A 252 10.32 -3.15 4.12
N ARG A 253 11.09 -4.13 4.56
CA ARG A 253 12.51 -3.95 4.88
C ARG A 253 13.34 -3.85 3.60
N ARG A 254 14.39 -3.05 3.62
CA ARG A 254 15.24 -2.79 2.44
C ARG A 254 15.83 -4.05 1.84
N ASP A 255 16.39 -4.95 2.65
CA ASP A 255 16.99 -6.21 2.18
C ASP A 255 15.99 -7.12 1.47
N LEU A 256 14.74 -7.17 1.98
CA LEU A 256 13.65 -7.85 1.28
C LEU A 256 13.37 -7.23 -0.09
N LEU A 257 13.26 -5.90 -0.17
CA LEU A 257 13.02 -5.20 -1.44
C LEU A 257 14.15 -5.46 -2.46
N GLU A 258 15.41 -5.42 -2.03
CA GLU A 258 16.55 -5.73 -2.87
C GLU A 258 16.53 -7.18 -3.35
N GLY A 259 16.19 -8.13 -2.47
CA GLY A 259 16.05 -9.55 -2.82
C GLY A 259 14.88 -9.82 -3.78
N VAL A 260 13.75 -9.19 -3.55
CA VAL A 260 12.56 -9.30 -4.43
C VAL A 260 12.88 -8.76 -5.82
N LYS A 261 13.58 -7.63 -5.92
CA LYS A 261 14.01 -7.07 -7.20
C LYS A 261 14.86 -8.04 -8.02
N GLN A 262 15.73 -8.81 -7.39
CA GLN A 262 16.53 -9.83 -8.08
C GLN A 262 15.67 -10.99 -8.64
N ILE A 263 14.51 -11.28 -8.00
CA ILE A 263 13.63 -12.37 -8.42
C ILE A 263 12.72 -11.96 -9.58
N GLN A 264 12.20 -10.73 -9.55
CA GLN A 264 11.12 -10.30 -10.45
C GLN A 264 11.46 -9.11 -11.35
N GLY A 265 12.67 -8.56 -11.22
CA GLY A 265 13.19 -7.48 -12.07
C GLY A 265 12.97 -6.07 -11.50
N ASP A 266 11.95 -5.87 -10.64
CA ASP A 266 11.72 -4.63 -9.92
C ASP A 266 11.18 -4.91 -8.50
N TYR A 267 10.94 -3.89 -7.68
CA TYR A 267 10.47 -4.02 -6.29
C TYR A 267 9.03 -4.53 -6.22
N LEU A 268 8.14 -4.02 -7.09
CA LEU A 268 6.84 -4.58 -7.40
C LEU A 268 6.83 -4.99 -8.87
N ASP A 269 6.18 -6.10 -9.19
CA ASP A 269 6.11 -6.59 -10.57
C ASP A 269 5.29 -5.62 -11.45
N ASP A 270 5.97 -4.86 -12.30
CA ASP A 270 5.42 -3.79 -13.14
C ASP A 270 4.38 -4.27 -14.17
N ARG A 271 4.37 -5.58 -14.46
CA ARG A 271 3.37 -6.19 -15.34
C ARG A 271 1.94 -6.00 -14.83
N PHE A 272 1.76 -5.86 -13.50
CA PHE A 272 0.44 -5.83 -12.87
C PHE A 272 -0.30 -4.50 -13.08
N PHE A 273 0.36 -3.39 -13.05
CA PHE A 273 -0.21 -2.04 -13.03
C PHE A 273 -1.00 -1.75 -11.73
N VAL A 274 -2.03 -2.55 -11.41
CA VAL A 274 -2.82 -2.52 -10.18
C VAL A 274 -3.53 -3.87 -9.97
N TYR A 275 -3.80 -4.26 -8.73
CA TYR A 275 -4.43 -5.51 -8.29
C TYR A 275 -3.61 -6.78 -8.53
N GLY A 276 -3.37 -7.51 -7.48
CA GLY A 276 -2.67 -8.79 -7.47
C GLY A 276 -1.15 -8.69 -7.28
N ASP A 277 -0.60 -7.49 -7.33
CA ASP A 277 0.79 -7.16 -7.06
C ASP A 277 1.20 -7.50 -5.62
N GLU A 278 0.34 -7.26 -4.64
CA GLU A 278 0.55 -7.62 -3.23
C GLU A 278 0.71 -9.14 -3.05
N ALA A 279 -0.10 -9.94 -3.76
CA ALA A 279 0.01 -11.39 -3.73
C ALA A 279 1.31 -11.86 -4.41
N ALA A 280 1.69 -11.23 -5.53
CA ALA A 280 2.94 -11.50 -6.22
C ALA A 280 4.15 -11.16 -5.33
N LEU A 281 4.15 -10.00 -4.69
CA LEU A 281 5.17 -9.58 -3.73
C LEU A 281 5.27 -10.57 -2.55
N SER A 282 4.13 -11.00 -1.99
CA SER A 282 4.09 -11.96 -0.90
C SER A 282 4.65 -13.33 -1.29
N LEU A 283 4.40 -13.77 -2.52
CA LEU A 283 4.98 -14.99 -3.07
C LEU A 283 6.48 -14.85 -3.33
N ALA A 284 6.95 -13.69 -3.81
CA ALA A 284 8.37 -13.40 -3.97
C ALA A 284 9.09 -13.37 -2.61
N ALA A 285 8.52 -12.70 -1.60
CA ALA A 285 9.02 -12.70 -0.23
C ALA A 285 9.13 -14.12 0.35
N SER A 286 8.12 -14.96 0.11
CA SER A 286 8.12 -16.35 0.57
C SER A 286 9.25 -17.19 -0.07
N LYS A 287 9.64 -16.90 -1.31
CA LYS A 287 10.82 -17.54 -1.94
C LYS A 287 12.14 -17.14 -1.30
N LEU A 288 12.19 -15.98 -0.65
CA LEU A 288 13.33 -15.50 0.13
C LEU A 288 13.30 -15.97 1.60
N GLY A 289 12.28 -16.73 1.99
CA GLY A 289 12.13 -17.25 3.35
C GLY A 289 11.31 -16.34 4.28
N HIS A 290 10.86 -15.17 3.80
CA HIS A 290 10.05 -14.23 4.60
C HIS A 290 8.57 -14.50 4.42
N LYS A 291 7.84 -14.59 5.53
CA LYS A 291 6.38 -14.75 5.52
C LYS A 291 5.73 -13.37 5.66
N PRO A 292 4.72 -13.04 4.85
CA PRO A 292 3.93 -11.85 5.09
C PRO A 292 3.23 -11.94 6.45
N MET A 293 3.32 -10.87 7.24
CA MET A 293 2.73 -10.80 8.57
C MET A 293 1.73 -9.66 8.66
N LEU A 294 0.82 -9.72 9.61
CA LEU A 294 -0.10 -8.66 9.98
C LEU A 294 0.11 -8.30 11.44
N ALA A 295 0.41 -7.03 11.72
CA ALA A 295 0.51 -6.49 13.08
C ALA A 295 -0.87 -6.01 13.54
N LYS A 296 -1.47 -6.70 14.54
CA LYS A 296 -2.81 -6.37 15.05
C LYS A 296 -2.87 -5.03 15.78
N ARG A 297 -1.76 -4.59 16.39
CA ARG A 297 -1.67 -3.32 17.10
C ARG A 297 -1.36 -2.12 16.23
N ALA A 298 -0.81 -2.33 15.04
CA ALA A 298 -0.57 -1.25 14.07
C ALA A 298 -1.88 -0.91 13.38
N ILE A 299 -2.59 0.09 13.89
CA ILE A 299 -3.96 0.40 13.47
C ILE A 299 -3.98 1.53 12.45
N GLY A 300 -4.76 1.34 11.38
CA GLY A 300 -5.10 2.35 10.42
C GLY A 300 -6.53 2.22 9.89
N TYR A 301 -6.96 3.20 9.14
CA TYR A 301 -8.30 3.29 8.54
C TYR A 301 -8.16 3.53 7.05
N HIS A 302 -8.93 2.82 6.24
CA HIS A 302 -8.84 2.89 4.78
C HIS A 302 -10.23 3.03 4.16
N ARG A 303 -10.42 4.01 3.26
CA ARG A 303 -11.70 4.17 2.54
C ARG A 303 -11.90 3.04 1.53
N GLY A 304 -10.83 2.71 0.82
CA GLY A 304 -10.78 1.65 -0.17
C GLY A 304 -11.54 1.94 -1.46
N MET A 305 -10.87 1.71 -2.59
CA MET A 305 -11.44 1.70 -3.95
C MET A 305 -12.01 3.02 -4.47
N THR A 306 -11.67 4.16 -3.90
CA THR A 306 -12.13 5.48 -4.39
C THR A 306 -11.61 5.78 -5.79
N SER A 307 -10.34 5.49 -6.06
CA SER A 307 -9.68 5.79 -7.34
C SER A 307 -10.12 4.91 -8.52
N THR A 308 -10.72 3.74 -8.26
CA THR A 308 -11.11 2.76 -9.30
C THR A 308 -12.61 2.65 -9.50
N GLY A 309 -13.40 3.56 -8.91
CA GLY A 309 -14.86 3.59 -9.09
C GLY A 309 -15.62 2.56 -8.26
N GLY A 310 -15.08 2.17 -7.11
CA GLY A 310 -15.76 1.30 -6.16
C GLY A 310 -15.59 -0.19 -6.44
N HIS A 311 -16.16 -1.01 -5.55
CA HIS A 311 -16.21 -2.46 -5.72
C HIS A 311 -16.97 -2.83 -6.99
N TRP A 312 -16.38 -3.69 -7.83
CA TRP A 312 -17.01 -4.26 -9.04
C TRP A 312 -16.97 -3.38 -10.31
N GLY A 313 -16.09 -2.39 -10.36
CA GLY A 313 -15.85 -1.63 -11.59
C GLY A 313 -15.18 -2.47 -12.70
N ALA A 314 -15.34 -2.08 -13.96
CA ALA A 314 -14.73 -2.75 -15.12
C ALA A 314 -13.20 -2.90 -14.98
N LEU A 315 -12.53 -1.88 -14.42
CA LEU A 315 -11.08 -1.91 -14.15
C LEU A 315 -10.67 -3.08 -13.27
N GLN A 316 -11.39 -3.31 -12.17
CA GLN A 316 -11.11 -4.42 -11.27
C GLN A 316 -11.24 -5.77 -12.00
N PHE A 317 -12.27 -5.94 -12.83
CA PHE A 317 -12.47 -7.20 -13.56
C PHE A 317 -11.42 -7.44 -14.62
N TYR A 318 -11.01 -6.39 -15.33
CA TYR A 318 -9.92 -6.49 -16.29
C TYR A 318 -8.63 -6.92 -15.61
N TYR A 319 -8.15 -6.11 -14.65
CA TYR A 319 -6.86 -6.36 -14.01
C TYR A 319 -6.86 -7.64 -13.18
N SER A 320 -7.90 -7.93 -12.40
CA SER A 320 -7.98 -9.18 -11.65
C SER A 320 -7.94 -10.41 -12.57
N THR A 321 -8.59 -10.34 -13.75
CA THR A 321 -8.54 -11.43 -14.70
C THR A 321 -7.16 -11.56 -15.32
N ARG A 322 -6.61 -10.48 -15.90
CA ARG A 322 -5.28 -10.51 -16.51
C ARG A 322 -4.17 -10.91 -15.52
N ASN A 323 -4.14 -10.26 -14.39
CA ASN A 323 -3.06 -10.37 -13.41
C ASN A 323 -3.05 -11.71 -12.67
N THR A 324 -4.22 -12.35 -12.50
CA THR A 324 -4.30 -13.74 -12.00
C THR A 324 -3.49 -14.70 -12.89
N PHE A 325 -3.44 -14.48 -14.19
CA PHE A 325 -2.62 -15.27 -15.10
C PHE A 325 -1.12 -15.03 -14.88
N TYR A 326 -0.70 -13.78 -14.69
CA TYR A 326 0.71 -13.45 -14.39
C TYR A 326 1.13 -13.91 -12.99
N GLY A 327 0.23 -13.85 -12.01
CA GLY A 327 0.46 -14.38 -10.67
C GLY A 327 0.81 -15.87 -10.67
N ALA A 328 0.38 -16.63 -11.69
CA ALA A 328 0.77 -18.03 -11.83
C ALA A 328 2.27 -18.25 -12.09
N ASP A 329 3.03 -17.23 -12.51
CA ASP A 329 4.48 -17.33 -12.71
C ASP A 329 5.25 -17.54 -11.40
N TYR A 330 4.64 -17.17 -10.29
CA TYR A 330 5.19 -17.39 -8.95
C TYR A 330 4.96 -18.80 -8.42
N LEU A 331 4.10 -19.62 -9.08
CA LEU A 331 3.83 -21.00 -8.72
C LEU A 331 4.94 -21.96 -9.19
N PRO A 332 5.08 -23.13 -8.54
CA PRO A 332 5.91 -24.23 -9.03
C PRO A 332 5.53 -24.62 -10.47
N LYS A 333 6.50 -25.13 -11.25
CA LYS A 333 6.32 -25.40 -12.70
C LYS A 333 5.07 -26.23 -13.03
N PHE A 334 4.83 -27.29 -12.27
CA PHE A 334 3.68 -28.18 -12.50
C PHE A 334 2.36 -27.50 -12.20
N GLU A 335 2.26 -26.79 -11.07
CA GLU A 335 1.05 -26.05 -10.68
C GLU A 335 0.76 -24.91 -11.67
N ARG A 336 1.79 -24.21 -12.14
CA ARG A 336 1.68 -23.18 -13.17
C ARG A 336 1.11 -23.73 -14.48
N LEU A 337 1.63 -24.88 -14.95
CA LEU A 337 1.12 -25.52 -16.17
C LEU A 337 -0.35 -25.90 -16.00
N ARG A 338 -0.69 -26.61 -14.93
CA ARG A 338 -2.06 -26.98 -14.60
C ARG A 338 -2.98 -25.76 -14.52
N PHE A 339 -2.52 -24.69 -13.87
CA PHE A 339 -3.26 -23.44 -13.79
C PHE A 339 -3.55 -22.86 -15.17
N ARG A 340 -2.52 -22.73 -16.03
CA ARG A 340 -2.67 -22.17 -17.38
C ARG A 340 -3.61 -22.98 -18.27
N LEU A 341 -3.69 -24.29 -18.10
CA LEU A 341 -4.66 -25.15 -18.82
C LEU A 341 -6.10 -24.94 -18.36
N VAL A 342 -6.32 -24.72 -17.07
CA VAL A 342 -7.67 -24.57 -16.48
C VAL A 342 -8.15 -23.11 -16.52
N TYR A 343 -7.27 -22.16 -16.60
CA TYR A 343 -7.56 -20.72 -16.55
C TYR A 343 -8.57 -20.25 -17.60
N PRO A 344 -8.52 -20.64 -18.89
CA PRO A 344 -9.50 -20.22 -19.89
C PRO A 344 -10.92 -20.64 -19.53
N LEU A 345 -11.09 -21.88 -19.07
CA LEU A 345 -12.39 -22.42 -18.68
C LEU A 345 -12.99 -21.65 -17.51
N LYS A 346 -12.19 -21.37 -16.48
CA LYS A 346 -12.61 -20.56 -15.32
C LYS A 346 -12.96 -19.14 -15.72
N SER A 347 -12.14 -18.51 -16.58
CA SER A 347 -12.38 -17.14 -17.05
C SER A 347 -13.63 -17.03 -17.90
N THR A 348 -13.88 -18.00 -18.78
CA THR A 348 -15.10 -18.07 -19.58
C THR A 348 -16.34 -18.23 -18.69
N GLY A 349 -16.30 -19.13 -17.70
CA GLY A 349 -17.38 -19.28 -16.73
C GLY A 349 -17.68 -18.00 -15.96
N ARG A 350 -16.64 -17.23 -15.63
CA ARG A 350 -16.76 -15.91 -14.99
C ARG A 350 -17.43 -14.89 -15.90
N ILE A 351 -16.98 -14.78 -17.14
CA ILE A 351 -17.56 -13.88 -18.15
C ILE A 351 -19.05 -14.16 -18.33
N LEU A 352 -19.42 -15.44 -18.50
CA LEU A 352 -20.82 -15.86 -18.64
C LEU A 352 -21.65 -15.50 -17.39
N LYS A 353 -21.11 -15.72 -16.18
CA LYS A 353 -21.75 -15.32 -14.93
C LYS A 353 -22.06 -13.83 -14.88
N TYR A 354 -21.16 -12.95 -15.37
CA TYR A 354 -21.39 -11.50 -15.39
C TYR A 354 -22.44 -11.10 -16.43
N LEU A 355 -22.46 -11.73 -17.60
CA LEU A 355 -23.51 -11.56 -18.59
C LEU A 355 -24.88 -11.90 -18.01
N LEU A 356 -25.00 -13.08 -17.36
CA LEU A 356 -26.24 -13.53 -16.71
C LEU A 356 -26.69 -12.62 -15.55
N LYS A 357 -25.76 -11.91 -14.91
CA LYS A 357 -26.06 -10.93 -13.86
C LYS A 357 -26.37 -9.52 -14.39
N GLY A 358 -26.53 -9.34 -15.69
CA GLY A 358 -26.78 -8.03 -16.31
C GLY A 358 -25.61 -7.05 -16.19
N ARG A 359 -24.34 -7.55 -16.14
CA ARG A 359 -23.12 -6.74 -16.04
C ARG A 359 -22.25 -6.85 -17.29
N PRO A 360 -22.69 -6.36 -18.46
CA PRO A 360 -21.99 -6.54 -19.73
C PRO A 360 -20.63 -5.83 -19.76
N SER A 361 -20.48 -4.66 -19.12
CA SER A 361 -19.21 -3.96 -19.02
C SER A 361 -18.15 -4.76 -18.26
N SER A 362 -18.54 -5.38 -17.15
CA SER A 362 -17.67 -6.27 -16.36
C SER A 362 -17.28 -7.52 -17.13
N ALA A 363 -18.22 -8.12 -17.86
CA ALA A 363 -17.97 -9.27 -18.73
C ALA A 363 -16.99 -8.92 -19.86
N ARG A 364 -17.19 -7.77 -20.54
CA ARG A 364 -16.27 -7.25 -21.58
C ARG A 364 -14.87 -7.04 -21.02
N ALA A 365 -14.76 -6.42 -19.84
CA ALA A 365 -13.50 -6.16 -19.18
C ALA A 365 -12.76 -7.48 -18.82
N ALA A 366 -13.47 -8.46 -18.25
CA ALA A 366 -12.91 -9.78 -17.95
C ALA A 366 -12.48 -10.53 -19.22
N PHE A 367 -13.25 -10.44 -20.31
CA PHE A 367 -12.90 -11.02 -21.60
C PHE A 367 -11.58 -10.44 -22.14
N TRP A 368 -11.44 -9.10 -22.18
CA TRP A 368 -10.21 -8.47 -22.59
C TRP A 368 -9.04 -8.77 -21.66
N GLY A 369 -9.28 -8.81 -20.34
CA GLY A 369 -8.25 -9.23 -19.39
C GLY A 369 -7.72 -10.64 -19.66
N MET A 370 -8.60 -11.58 -20.04
CA MET A 370 -8.21 -12.94 -20.44
C MET A 370 -7.40 -12.93 -21.75
N ILE A 371 -7.87 -12.25 -22.78
CA ILE A 371 -7.17 -12.18 -24.08
C ILE A 371 -5.80 -11.54 -23.93
N ASP A 372 -5.71 -10.42 -23.23
CA ASP A 372 -4.47 -9.68 -23.03
C ASP A 372 -3.47 -10.46 -22.18
N ALA A 373 -3.94 -11.28 -21.23
CA ALA A 373 -3.10 -12.21 -20.48
C ALA A 373 -2.35 -13.20 -21.41
N TYR A 374 -3.07 -13.80 -22.37
CA TYR A 374 -2.45 -14.71 -23.35
C TYR A 374 -1.57 -14.00 -24.38
N ARG A 375 -1.85 -12.74 -24.67
CA ARG A 375 -1.02 -11.92 -25.58
C ARG A 375 0.22 -11.34 -24.90
N GLY A 376 0.38 -11.52 -23.60
CA GLY A 376 1.48 -10.94 -22.83
C GLY A 376 1.38 -9.42 -22.66
N VAL A 377 0.17 -8.83 -22.76
CA VAL A 377 -0.04 -7.39 -22.58
C VAL A 377 0.08 -7.03 -21.11
N THR A 378 1.05 -6.21 -20.77
CA THR A 378 1.33 -5.73 -19.41
C THR A 378 0.93 -4.26 -19.25
N GLY A 379 1.07 -3.72 -18.02
CA GLY A 379 0.86 -2.30 -17.75
C GLY A 379 -0.59 -1.84 -17.87
N LYS A 380 -0.78 -0.59 -18.31
CA LYS A 380 -2.08 0.09 -18.35
C LYS A 380 -3.02 -0.51 -19.40
N TRP A 381 -4.27 -0.78 -19.00
CA TRP A 381 -5.31 -1.20 -19.96
C TRP A 381 -5.70 -0.02 -20.88
N ARG A 382 -5.87 -0.28 -22.17
CA ARG A 382 -6.24 0.72 -23.20
C ARG A 382 -7.51 1.52 -22.87
N ASP A 383 -8.49 0.91 -22.18
CA ASP A 383 -9.74 1.55 -21.79
C ASP A 383 -9.71 2.10 -20.35
N HIS A 384 -8.52 2.12 -19.69
CA HIS A 384 -8.38 2.45 -18.28
C HIS A 384 -8.98 3.82 -17.92
N ASP A 385 -8.58 4.86 -18.61
CA ASP A 385 -8.96 6.24 -18.24
C ASP A 385 -10.47 6.47 -18.42
N ARG A 386 -11.04 5.93 -19.51
CA ARG A 386 -12.49 5.96 -19.74
C ARG A 386 -13.28 5.25 -18.63
N GLU A 387 -12.85 4.03 -18.26
CA GLU A 387 -13.55 3.25 -17.25
C GLU A 387 -13.35 3.84 -15.85
N ALA A 388 -12.20 4.44 -15.56
CA ALA A 388 -11.95 5.16 -14.32
C ALA A 388 -12.85 6.39 -14.18
N GLU A 389 -13.04 7.16 -15.26
CA GLU A 389 -13.93 8.32 -15.27
C GLU A 389 -15.40 7.91 -15.05
N LEU A 390 -15.86 6.88 -15.73
CA LEU A 390 -17.22 6.33 -15.56
C LEU A 390 -17.45 5.84 -14.13
N GLY A 391 -16.45 5.17 -13.55
CA GLY A 391 -16.52 4.72 -12.17
C GLY A 391 -16.61 5.86 -11.16
N ARG A 392 -15.82 6.92 -11.32
CA ARG A 392 -15.88 8.12 -10.46
C ARG A 392 -17.24 8.83 -10.55
N ARG A 393 -17.81 8.97 -11.75
CA ARG A 393 -19.15 9.57 -11.93
C ARG A 393 -20.23 8.76 -11.25
N GLY A 394 -20.26 7.44 -11.43
CA GLY A 394 -21.22 6.55 -10.78
C GLY A 394 -21.12 6.55 -9.24
N PHE A 395 -19.92 6.66 -8.70
CA PHE A 395 -19.72 6.77 -7.25
C PHE A 395 -20.27 8.09 -6.68
N LEU A 396 -20.06 9.21 -7.38
CA LEU A 396 -20.57 10.52 -6.97
C LEU A 396 -22.10 10.59 -7.05
N GLU A 397 -22.73 9.93 -8.02
CA GLU A 397 -24.18 9.87 -8.14
C GLU A 397 -24.82 9.03 -7.04
N THR A 398 -24.24 7.86 -6.71
CA THR A 398 -24.74 7.03 -5.59
C THR A 398 -24.57 7.71 -4.25
N SER A 399 -23.45 8.39 -4.00
CA SER A 399 -23.21 9.14 -2.78
C SER A 399 -24.17 10.33 -2.62
N ARG A 400 -24.65 10.94 -3.70
CA ARG A 400 -25.65 12.02 -3.67
C ARG A 400 -27.06 11.48 -3.44
N ALA A 401 -27.39 10.30 -3.98
CA ALA A 401 -28.67 9.66 -3.79
C ALA A 401 -28.88 9.10 -2.36
N GLU A 402 -27.80 8.77 -1.65
CA GLU A 402 -27.85 8.34 -0.24
C GLU A 402 -27.94 9.52 0.75
N VAL A 403 -27.74 10.76 0.28
CA VAL A 403 -27.80 12.01 1.07
C VAL A 403 -29.11 12.78 0.83
N SER A 404 -29.89 12.42 -0.17
CA SER A 404 -31.24 12.96 -0.46
C SER A 404 -32.35 12.07 0.09
#